data_a1d9a15758bbc8b747195b83430b5d19
#
_entry.id   a1d9a15758bbc8b747195b83430b5d19
#
_cell.length_a   1.000
_cell.length_b   1.000
_cell.length_c   1.000
_cell.angle_alpha   90.00
_cell.angle_beta   90.00
_cell.angle_gamma   90.00
#
_symmetry.space_group_name_H-M   'P 1'
#
loop_
_entity.id
_entity.type
_entity.pdbx_description
1 polymer ?
#
loop_
_entity_poly.entity_id
_entity_poly.type
_entity_poly.pdbx_seq_one_letter_code
_entity_poly.pdbx_strand_id
1 'polypeptide(L)'
;MTALEAYVAVLMLALAIIVLLGVWFRYVVQRALPWYDEFAEFLLVWLTFYGSALAAQRGAHIGFETLTDTLSPGLRRAAAIFAESVVLLVLIALWTYGWTLAQAASFDTAVSIRSVRLSWIYSAIPISAGLMFLIGLRRLAALVRS
;
A
#
# COMPACT_ATOMS: atom_id res chain seq x y z
N MET A 1 11.84 9.51 -12.76
CA MET A 1 11.04 9.11 -11.57
C MET A 1 9.59 9.47 -11.82
N THR A 2 8.70 8.52 -11.63
CA THR A 2 7.25 8.81 -11.62
C THR A 2 6.89 9.56 -10.34
N ALA A 3 5.77 10.30 -10.34
CA ALA A 3 5.31 10.99 -9.13
C ALA A 3 5.10 10.03 -7.95
N LEU A 4 4.63 8.81 -8.21
CA LEU A 4 4.44 7.76 -7.21
C LEU A 4 5.79 7.29 -6.62
N GLU A 5 6.83 7.14 -7.44
CA GLU A 5 8.17 6.79 -6.96
C GLU A 5 8.75 7.85 -6.01
N ALA A 6 8.62 9.12 -6.39
CA ALA A 6 9.07 10.21 -5.55
C ALA A 6 8.31 10.25 -4.22
N TYR A 7 7.00 10.04 -4.26
CA TYR A 7 6.15 10.02 -3.08
C TYR A 7 6.53 8.88 -2.11
N VAL A 8 6.67 7.65 -2.61
CA VAL A 8 7.09 6.49 -1.81
C VAL A 8 8.49 6.68 -1.23
N ALA A 9 9.43 7.27 -2.00
CA ALA A 9 10.78 7.56 -1.52
C ALA A 9 10.75 8.59 -0.37
N VAL A 10 9.93 9.64 -0.47
CA VAL A 10 9.75 10.64 0.60
C VAL A 10 9.14 10.00 1.85
N LEU A 11 8.13 9.15 1.71
CA LEU A 11 7.54 8.42 2.84
C LEU A 11 8.57 7.53 3.55
N MET A 12 9.38 6.81 2.77
CA MET A 12 10.43 5.94 3.31
C MET A 12 11.49 6.74 4.05
N LEU A 13 11.92 7.88 3.49
CA LEU A 13 12.88 8.75 4.14
C LEU A 13 12.31 9.36 5.43
N ALA A 14 11.07 9.84 5.40
CA ALA A 14 10.38 10.38 6.57
C ALA A 14 10.24 9.35 7.68
N LEU A 15 9.85 8.11 7.34
CA LEU A 15 9.77 6.99 8.28
C LEU A 15 11.14 6.71 8.91
N ALA A 16 12.21 6.63 8.11
CA ALA A 16 13.56 6.40 8.61
C ALA A 16 14.00 7.50 9.58
N ILE A 17 13.76 8.76 9.25
CA ILE A 17 14.09 9.91 10.13
C ILE A 17 13.32 9.83 11.44
N ILE A 18 12.01 9.58 11.42
CA ILE A 18 11.18 9.50 12.63
C ILE A 18 11.62 8.34 13.53
N VAL A 19 11.88 7.17 12.95
CA VAL A 19 12.36 6.01 13.72
C VAL A 19 13.72 6.29 14.34
N LEU A 20 14.66 6.89 13.60
CA LEU A 20 15.97 7.29 14.15
C LEU A 20 15.85 8.32 15.26
N LEU A 21 14.99 9.32 15.12
CA LEU A 21 14.69 10.29 16.16
C LEU A 21 14.10 9.59 17.40
N GLY A 22 13.18 8.66 17.22
CA GLY A 22 12.61 7.87 18.32
C GLY A 22 13.67 7.09 19.09
N VAL A 23 14.58 6.42 18.37
CA VAL A 23 15.71 5.70 18.96
C VAL A 23 16.62 6.68 19.75
N TRP A 24 16.94 7.83 19.15
CA TRP A 24 17.76 8.84 19.80
C TRP A 24 17.12 9.35 21.11
N PHE A 25 15.85 9.75 21.07
CA PHE A 25 15.14 10.21 22.26
C PHE A 25 15.04 9.14 23.33
N ARG A 26 14.83 7.90 22.97
CA ARG A 26 14.70 6.77 23.92
C ARG A 26 16.02 6.43 24.60
N TYR A 27 17.12 6.37 23.86
CA TYR A 27 18.40 5.86 24.38
C TYR A 27 19.37 6.94 24.80
N VAL A 28 19.39 8.11 24.16
CA VAL A 28 20.32 9.21 24.47
C VAL A 28 19.69 10.22 25.42
N VAL A 29 18.47 10.67 25.09
CA VAL A 29 17.77 11.66 25.91
C VAL A 29 17.05 11.00 27.10
N GLN A 30 16.87 9.67 27.06
CA GLN A 30 16.16 8.87 28.06
C GLN A 30 14.72 9.36 28.32
N ARG A 31 14.10 9.95 27.32
CA ARG A 31 12.71 10.40 27.31
C ARG A 31 11.98 9.78 26.11
N ALA A 32 11.10 8.82 26.38
CA ALA A 32 10.18 8.32 25.36
C ALA A 32 9.05 9.34 25.14
N LEU A 33 8.89 9.78 23.89
CA LEU A 33 7.80 10.66 23.49
C LEU A 33 6.78 9.81 22.71
N PRO A 34 5.53 9.66 23.16
CA PRO A 34 4.57 8.72 22.53
C PRO A 34 4.22 9.07 21.08
N TRP A 35 4.34 10.34 20.68
CA TRP A 35 3.89 10.81 19.37
C TRP A 35 4.71 10.31 18.17
N TYR A 36 6.03 10.04 18.33
CA TYR A 36 6.83 9.58 17.19
C TYR A 36 6.53 8.11 16.82
N ASP A 37 6.22 7.26 17.80
CA ASP A 37 5.83 5.88 17.55
C ASP A 37 4.52 5.86 16.73
N GLU A 38 3.54 6.67 17.11
CA GLU A 38 2.26 6.80 16.42
C GLU A 38 2.43 7.37 15.00
N PHE A 39 3.30 8.37 14.81
CA PHE A 39 3.62 8.87 13.46
C PHE A 39 4.32 7.84 12.59
N ALA A 40 5.22 7.05 13.17
CA ALA A 40 5.90 5.98 12.45
C ALA A 40 4.89 4.92 11.96
N GLU A 41 3.90 4.55 12.78
CA GLU A 41 2.81 3.65 12.38
C GLU A 41 2.01 4.22 11.21
N PHE A 42 1.66 5.50 11.24
CA PHE A 42 0.92 6.16 10.16
C PHE A 42 1.69 6.18 8.84
N LEU A 43 2.98 6.55 8.91
CA LEU A 43 3.85 6.51 7.74
C LEU A 43 4.05 5.10 7.19
N LEU A 44 4.12 4.10 8.08
CA LEU A 44 4.24 2.70 7.69
C LEU A 44 3.00 2.21 6.94
N VAL A 45 1.80 2.58 7.39
CA VAL A 45 0.54 2.28 6.69
C VAL A 45 0.58 2.88 5.28
N TRP A 46 0.89 4.16 5.16
CA TRP A 46 0.96 4.85 3.87
C TRP A 46 2.05 4.25 2.96
N LEU A 47 3.23 3.98 3.52
CA LEU A 47 4.34 3.37 2.79
C LEU A 47 3.96 1.98 2.27
N THR A 48 3.29 1.16 3.08
CA THR A 48 2.85 -0.18 2.69
C THR A 48 1.87 -0.14 1.53
N PHE A 49 0.83 0.67 1.62
CA PHE A 49 -0.20 0.73 0.60
C PHE A 49 0.27 1.40 -0.70
N TYR A 50 0.94 2.54 -0.62
CA TYR A 50 1.48 3.21 -1.82
C TYR A 50 2.70 2.50 -2.39
N GLY A 51 3.51 1.83 -1.55
CA GLY A 51 4.59 0.95 -1.98
C GLY A 51 4.07 -0.26 -2.76
N SER A 52 2.97 -0.87 -2.32
CA SER A 52 2.28 -1.94 -3.05
C SER A 52 1.75 -1.46 -4.40
N ALA A 53 1.19 -0.25 -4.47
CA ALA A 53 0.76 0.34 -5.73
C ALA A 53 1.94 0.59 -6.69
N LEU A 54 3.09 1.02 -6.16
CA LEU A 54 4.33 1.18 -6.95
C LEU A 54 4.85 -0.17 -7.44
N ALA A 55 4.85 -1.21 -6.60
CA ALA A 55 5.22 -2.57 -6.98
C ALA A 55 4.30 -3.11 -8.09
N ALA A 56 2.99 -2.87 -7.97
CA ALA A 56 2.02 -3.19 -8.99
C ALA A 56 2.34 -2.49 -10.32
N GLN A 57 2.69 -1.20 -10.29
CA GLN A 57 3.06 -0.44 -11.48
C GLN A 57 4.31 -0.98 -12.18
N ARG A 58 5.31 -1.42 -11.42
CA ARG A 58 6.57 -1.99 -11.94
C ARG A 58 6.46 -3.43 -12.42
N GLY A 59 5.32 -4.06 -12.23
CA GLY A 59 5.17 -5.48 -12.55
C GLY A 59 5.92 -6.41 -11.60
N ALA A 60 6.40 -5.89 -10.48
CA ALA A 60 7.20 -6.60 -9.50
C ALA A 60 6.34 -7.48 -8.56
N HIS A 61 5.17 -7.93 -9.01
CA HIS A 61 4.53 -9.04 -8.33
C HIS A 61 5.38 -10.27 -8.57
N ILE A 62 5.97 -10.78 -7.50
CA ILE A 62 6.66 -12.08 -7.48
C ILE A 62 5.59 -13.10 -7.85
N GLY A 63 5.41 -13.28 -9.16
CA GLY A 63 4.50 -14.27 -9.70
C GLY A 63 5.14 -15.65 -9.58
N PHE A 64 4.33 -16.66 -9.70
CA PHE A 64 4.75 -18.05 -9.85
C PHE A 64 5.41 -18.26 -11.25
N GLU A 65 6.38 -17.39 -11.63
CA GLU A 65 7.03 -17.46 -12.94
C GLU A 65 7.61 -18.86 -13.17
N THR A 66 8.30 -19.40 -12.16
CA THR A 66 8.87 -20.75 -12.23
C THR A 66 7.82 -21.84 -12.45
N LEU A 67 6.61 -21.68 -11.91
CA LEU A 67 5.52 -22.64 -12.11
C LEU A 67 4.82 -22.43 -13.45
N THR A 68 4.63 -21.18 -13.86
CA THR A 68 3.97 -20.86 -15.13
C THR A 68 4.84 -21.14 -16.35
N ASP A 69 6.17 -21.16 -16.21
CA ASP A 69 7.10 -21.49 -17.30
C ASP A 69 7.01 -22.97 -17.72
N THR A 70 6.51 -23.86 -16.87
CA THR A 70 6.27 -25.27 -17.19
C THR A 70 4.94 -25.51 -17.89
N LEU A 71 4.07 -24.51 -17.98
CA LEU A 71 2.74 -24.64 -18.59
C LEU A 71 2.74 -24.36 -20.09
N SER A 72 1.81 -24.99 -20.80
CA SER A 72 1.57 -24.64 -22.22
C SER A 72 1.15 -23.17 -22.36
N PRO A 73 1.44 -22.50 -23.50
CA PRO A 73 1.15 -21.07 -23.68
C PRO A 73 -0.29 -20.67 -23.38
N GLY A 74 -1.26 -21.53 -23.76
CA GLY A 74 -2.68 -21.29 -23.51
C GLY A 74 -3.04 -21.38 -22.01
N LEU A 75 -2.48 -22.37 -21.31
CA LEU A 75 -2.71 -22.57 -19.90
C LEU A 75 -2.05 -21.48 -19.05
N ARG A 76 -0.85 -21.03 -19.44
CA ARG A 76 -0.16 -19.89 -18.84
C ARG A 76 -0.99 -18.62 -18.92
N ARG A 77 -1.58 -18.33 -20.09
CA ARG A 77 -2.45 -17.18 -20.30
C ARG A 77 -3.72 -17.28 -19.45
N ALA A 78 -4.37 -18.42 -19.42
CA ALA A 78 -5.56 -18.65 -18.60
C ALA A 78 -5.27 -18.45 -17.10
N ALA A 79 -4.15 -18.98 -16.61
CA ALA A 79 -3.71 -18.80 -15.22
C ALA A 79 -3.43 -17.34 -14.91
N ALA A 80 -2.78 -16.59 -15.80
CA ALA A 80 -2.51 -15.16 -15.62
C ALA A 80 -3.82 -14.34 -15.57
N ILE A 81 -4.78 -14.60 -16.44
CA ILE A 81 -6.08 -13.93 -16.44
C ILE A 81 -6.85 -14.25 -15.15
N PHE A 82 -6.84 -15.50 -14.72
CA PHE A 82 -7.49 -15.92 -13.48
C PHE A 82 -6.86 -15.21 -12.26
N ALA A 83 -5.53 -15.23 -12.15
CA ALA A 83 -4.81 -14.58 -11.06
C ALA A 83 -5.09 -13.08 -11.00
N GLU A 84 -5.02 -12.38 -12.14
CA GLU A 84 -5.31 -10.94 -12.22
C GLU A 84 -6.79 -10.64 -11.86
N SER A 85 -7.72 -11.50 -12.25
CA SER A 85 -9.14 -11.37 -11.90
C SER A 85 -9.38 -11.51 -10.40
N VAL A 86 -8.71 -12.45 -9.74
CA VAL A 86 -8.77 -12.62 -8.29
C VAL A 86 -8.19 -11.39 -7.58
N VAL A 87 -7.05 -10.86 -8.04
CA VAL A 87 -6.45 -9.64 -7.50
C VAL A 87 -7.42 -8.46 -7.63
N LEU A 88 -8.06 -8.29 -8.78
CA LEU A 88 -9.03 -7.21 -8.98
C LEU A 88 -10.24 -7.32 -8.05
N LEU A 89 -10.74 -8.52 -7.79
CA LEU A 89 -11.81 -8.75 -6.81
C LEU A 89 -11.40 -8.34 -5.39
N VAL A 90 -10.18 -8.72 -4.98
CA VAL A 90 -9.64 -8.31 -3.67
C VAL A 90 -9.48 -6.79 -3.60
N LEU A 91 -9.02 -6.14 -4.67
CA LEU A 91 -8.86 -4.69 -4.71
C LEU A 91 -10.21 -3.94 -4.63
N ILE A 92 -11.27 -4.49 -5.24
CA ILE A 92 -12.64 -3.95 -5.09
C ILE A 92 -13.09 -4.06 -3.63
N ALA A 93 -12.87 -5.21 -2.99
CA ALA A 93 -13.17 -5.40 -1.58
C ALA A 93 -12.40 -4.42 -0.69
N LEU A 94 -11.09 -4.27 -0.91
CA LEU A 94 -10.26 -3.30 -0.20
C LEU A 94 -10.73 -1.85 -0.42
N TRP A 95 -11.16 -1.52 -1.61
CA TRP A 95 -11.68 -0.18 -1.90
C TRP A 95 -12.99 0.09 -1.15
N THR A 96 -13.96 -0.83 -1.23
CA THR A 96 -15.27 -0.67 -0.59
C THR A 96 -15.18 -0.70 0.93
N TYR A 97 -14.54 -1.72 1.49
CA TYR A 97 -14.38 -1.85 2.95
C TYR A 97 -13.38 -0.84 3.53
N GLY A 98 -12.35 -0.47 2.78
CA GLY A 98 -11.41 0.59 3.17
C GLY A 98 -12.08 1.95 3.30
N TRP A 99 -13.03 2.25 2.40
CA TRP A 99 -13.84 3.47 2.51
C TRP A 99 -14.75 3.45 3.73
N THR A 100 -15.42 2.35 3.97
CA THR A 100 -16.27 2.15 5.16
C THR A 100 -15.47 2.30 6.46
N LEU A 101 -14.27 1.72 6.49
CA LEU A 101 -13.35 1.84 7.63
C LEU A 101 -12.92 3.30 7.85
N ALA A 102 -12.53 4.00 6.79
CA ALA A 102 -12.13 5.41 6.88
C ALA A 102 -13.28 6.31 7.37
N GLN A 103 -14.52 6.01 6.97
CA GLN A 103 -15.71 6.71 7.46
C GLN A 103 -15.99 6.38 8.93
N ALA A 104 -15.94 5.12 9.33
CA ALA A 104 -16.13 4.70 10.71
C ALA A 104 -15.12 5.37 11.66
N ALA A 105 -13.86 5.49 11.22
CA ALA A 105 -12.79 6.14 11.97
C ALA A 105 -12.81 7.68 11.90
N SER A 106 -13.86 8.30 11.31
CA SER A 106 -13.94 9.77 11.19
C SER A 106 -14.12 10.48 12.53
N PHE A 107 -14.64 9.78 13.53
CA PHE A 107 -14.82 10.28 14.89
C PHE A 107 -13.64 10.03 15.80
N ASP A 108 -12.72 9.15 15.37
CA ASP A 108 -11.54 8.78 16.14
C ASP A 108 -10.36 9.69 15.79
N THR A 109 -9.60 10.05 16.82
CA THR A 109 -8.39 10.84 16.69
C THR A 109 -7.18 10.06 17.20
N ALA A 110 -6.00 10.42 16.72
CA ALA A 110 -4.75 9.87 17.20
C ALA A 110 -4.60 10.09 18.72
N VAL A 111 -4.03 9.12 19.40
CA VAL A 111 -3.94 9.13 20.89
C VAL A 111 -3.01 10.23 21.36
N SER A 112 -1.86 10.38 20.71
CA SER A 112 -0.84 11.37 21.09
C SER A 112 -1.11 12.74 20.50
N ILE A 113 -1.80 12.81 19.35
CA ILE A 113 -2.07 14.05 18.63
C ILE A 113 -3.55 14.12 18.26
N ARG A 114 -4.35 14.68 19.15
CA ARG A 114 -5.79 14.82 18.98
C ARG A 114 -6.23 15.62 17.74
N SER A 115 -5.31 16.34 17.08
CA SER A 115 -5.59 17.08 15.84
C SER A 115 -5.62 16.19 14.59
N VAL A 116 -5.06 14.97 14.66
CA VAL A 116 -4.99 14.03 13.53
C VAL A 116 -6.15 13.05 13.62
N ARG A 117 -7.02 13.07 12.62
CA ARG A 117 -8.12 12.11 12.51
C ARG A 117 -7.63 10.81 11.88
N LEU A 118 -7.99 9.68 12.48
CA LEU A 118 -7.62 8.34 11.97
C LEU A 118 -8.20 8.07 10.58
N SER A 119 -9.30 8.72 10.21
CA SER A 119 -9.87 8.63 8.86
C SER A 119 -8.89 9.03 7.76
N TRP A 120 -8.01 10.00 8.02
CA TRP A 120 -6.98 10.42 7.06
C TRP A 120 -5.95 9.33 6.80
N ILE A 121 -5.60 8.60 7.85
CA ILE A 121 -4.62 7.53 7.77
C ILE A 121 -5.22 6.33 7.05
N TYR A 122 -6.44 5.94 7.40
CA TYR A 122 -7.14 4.83 6.75
C TYR A 122 -7.56 5.14 5.31
N SER A 123 -7.62 6.41 4.89
CA SER A 123 -7.87 6.77 3.49
C SER A 123 -6.79 6.27 2.52
N ALA A 124 -5.58 5.95 3.01
CA ALA A 124 -4.54 5.32 2.20
C ALA A 124 -5.00 3.99 1.59
N ILE A 125 -5.83 3.22 2.31
CA ILE A 125 -6.33 1.91 1.87
C ILE A 125 -7.17 2.01 0.59
N PRO A 126 -8.30 2.74 0.56
CA PRO A 126 -9.13 2.81 -0.62
C PRO A 126 -8.45 3.56 -1.78
N ILE A 127 -7.65 4.60 -1.49
CA ILE A 127 -6.96 5.36 -2.54
C ILE A 127 -5.92 4.49 -3.25
N SER A 128 -5.08 3.78 -2.52
CA SER A 128 -4.08 2.88 -3.11
C SER A 128 -4.72 1.68 -3.80
N ALA A 129 -5.79 1.11 -3.22
CA ALA A 129 -6.56 0.04 -3.85
C ALA A 129 -7.14 0.48 -5.20
N GLY A 130 -7.68 1.70 -5.28
CA GLY A 130 -8.14 2.30 -6.53
C GLY A 130 -7.03 2.47 -7.57
N LEU A 131 -5.85 2.94 -7.16
CA LEU A 131 -4.69 3.04 -8.04
C LEU A 131 -4.25 1.67 -8.56
N MET A 132 -4.12 0.68 -7.68
CA MET A 132 -3.76 -0.70 -8.06
C MET A 132 -4.82 -1.32 -8.98
N PHE A 133 -6.10 -1.06 -8.73
CA PHE A 133 -7.20 -1.52 -9.57
C PHE A 133 -7.09 -0.98 -11.01
N LEU A 134 -6.80 0.31 -11.18
CA LEU A 134 -6.62 0.91 -12.51
C LEU A 134 -5.42 0.29 -13.24
N ILE A 135 -4.33 0.01 -12.54
CA ILE A 135 -3.14 -0.64 -13.09
C ILE A 135 -3.47 -2.09 -13.51
N GLY A 136 -4.12 -2.86 -12.62
CA GLY A 136 -4.52 -4.23 -12.87
C GLY A 136 -5.51 -4.35 -14.03
N LEU A 137 -6.46 -3.42 -14.14
CA LEU A 137 -7.41 -3.41 -15.26
C LEU A 137 -6.71 -3.23 -16.61
N ARG A 138 -5.71 -2.34 -16.69
CA ARG A 138 -4.90 -2.16 -17.90
C ARG A 138 -4.12 -3.44 -18.27
N ARG A 139 -3.58 -4.14 -17.26
CA ARG A 139 -2.89 -5.42 -17.45
C ARG A 139 -3.82 -6.51 -17.95
N LEU A 140 -4.97 -6.67 -17.32
CA LEU A 140 -5.98 -7.63 -17.72
C LEU A 140 -6.41 -7.39 -19.17
N ALA A 141 -6.66 -6.12 -19.53
CA ALA A 141 -7.01 -5.76 -20.91
C ALA A 141 -5.90 -6.11 -21.91
N ALA A 142 -4.64 -5.95 -21.54
CA ALA A 142 -3.51 -6.35 -22.40
C ALA A 142 -3.42 -7.87 -22.56
N LEU A 143 -3.61 -8.63 -21.46
CA LEU A 143 -3.62 -10.11 -21.50
C LEU A 143 -4.76 -10.69 -22.34
N VAL A 144 -5.91 -10.05 -22.36
CA VAL A 144 -7.07 -10.51 -23.16
C VAL A 144 -6.89 -10.21 -24.65
N ARG A 145 -6.14 -9.15 -25.00
CA ARG A 145 -5.91 -8.74 -26.41
C ARG A 145 -4.73 -9.46 -27.08
N SER A 146 -3.79 -10.00 -26.31
CA SER A 146 -2.64 -10.77 -26.82
C SER A 146 -3.04 -12.23 -27.11
#